data_93f5116e64d3d8b7e74ab9cc99e4d897
#
_entry.id   93f5116e64d3d8b7e74ab9cc99e4d897
#
_cell.length_a   1.000
_cell.length_b   1.000
_cell.length_c   1.000
_cell.angle_alpha   90.00
_cell.angle_beta   90.00
_cell.angle_gamma   90.00
#
_symmetry.space_group_name_H-M   'P 1'
#
loop_
_entity.id
_entity.type
_entity.pdbx_description
1 polymer ?
#
loop_
_entity_poly.entity_id
_entity_poly.type
_entity_poly.pdbx_seq_one_letter_code
_entity_poly.pdbx_strand_id
1 'polypeptide(L)'
;LRTHYPQLEENIIEDDFLKMHLERTFGGQPFVLTGNYPYNISSQIFFKMLDYKDLIPCCTGMIQKEVAERIAAGPGSKTYGILSVLLQAWYSVEYLFTVHEHVFNPPPKVKSAVIRMTRNATTDLGCDERLFKQVVKTTFNQRRKVLRNSIRPVLADADHKAQQEGRQPKDHTEFLSAEIFGRRPE
;
A
#
# COMPACT_ATOMS: atom_id res chain seq x y z
N LEU A 1 -22.25 6.67 19.30
CA LEU A 1 -21.04 6.78 20.15
C LEU A 1 -21.22 7.89 21.19
N ARG A 2 -21.47 9.15 20.80
CA ARG A 2 -21.60 10.29 21.72
C ARG A 2 -22.61 10.05 22.84
N THR A 3 -23.75 9.46 22.53
CA THR A 3 -24.79 9.12 23.50
C THR A 3 -24.37 8.07 24.54
N HIS A 4 -23.52 7.10 24.14
CA HIS A 4 -23.08 6.01 25.01
C HIS A 4 -21.75 6.26 25.71
N TYR A 5 -20.97 7.20 25.17
CA TYR A 5 -19.64 7.53 25.68
C TYR A 5 -19.43 9.06 25.70
N PRO A 6 -20.21 9.80 26.53
CA PRO A 6 -20.12 11.27 26.56
C PRO A 6 -18.74 11.79 26.98
N GLN A 7 -17.99 10.99 27.74
CA GLN A 7 -16.60 11.34 28.14
C GLN A 7 -15.62 11.38 26.98
N LEU A 8 -15.97 10.84 25.81
CA LEU A 8 -15.15 10.85 24.59
C LEU A 8 -15.60 11.86 23.56
N GLU A 9 -16.59 12.71 23.87
CA GLU A 9 -17.24 13.59 22.88
C GLU A 9 -16.25 14.48 22.14
N GLU A 10 -15.29 15.07 22.85
CA GLU A 10 -14.24 15.93 22.29
C GLU A 10 -13.26 15.17 21.38
N ASN A 11 -13.15 13.84 21.55
CA ASN A 11 -12.27 12.98 20.77
C ASN A 11 -12.97 12.30 19.59
N ILE A 12 -14.30 12.50 19.44
CA ILE A 12 -15.07 11.92 18.35
C ILE A 12 -15.09 12.88 17.16
N ILE A 13 -14.37 12.49 16.12
CA ILE A 13 -14.38 13.20 14.83
C ILE A 13 -15.27 12.42 13.87
N GLU A 14 -16.35 13.04 13.39
CA GLU A 14 -17.25 12.48 12.39
C GLU A 14 -16.90 13.06 11.02
N ASP A 15 -16.04 12.36 10.28
CA ASP A 15 -15.52 12.80 9.00
C ASP A 15 -15.18 11.61 8.09
N ASP A 16 -15.04 11.89 6.79
CA ASP A 16 -14.53 10.93 5.81
C ASP A 16 -13.02 10.78 5.97
N PHE A 17 -12.59 9.65 6.54
CA PHE A 17 -11.18 9.37 6.77
C PHE A 17 -10.32 9.58 5.52
N LEU A 18 -10.82 9.25 4.32
CA LEU A 18 -10.05 9.38 3.08
C LEU A 18 -9.80 10.84 2.68
N LYS A 19 -10.65 11.77 3.13
CA LYS A 19 -10.52 13.22 2.88
C LYS A 19 -9.84 13.98 4.02
N MET A 20 -9.77 13.37 5.21
CA MET A 20 -9.23 13.99 6.40
C MET A 20 -7.75 14.36 6.23
N HIS A 21 -7.33 15.52 6.70
CA HIS A 21 -5.93 15.94 6.78
C HIS A 21 -5.30 15.50 8.10
N LEU A 22 -4.70 14.31 8.10
CA LEU A 22 -4.20 13.66 9.34
C LEU A 22 -3.15 14.50 10.08
N GLU A 23 -2.25 15.17 9.36
CA GLU A 23 -1.26 16.06 9.95
C GLU A 23 -1.91 17.19 10.75
N ARG A 24 -2.96 17.83 10.21
CA ARG A 24 -3.70 18.89 10.90
C ARG A 24 -4.50 18.33 12.07
N THR A 25 -5.16 17.18 11.87
CA THR A 25 -6.00 16.53 12.89
C THR A 25 -5.20 16.13 14.12
N PHE A 26 -3.98 15.64 13.92
CA PHE A 26 -3.11 15.15 15.03
C PHE A 26 -1.98 16.14 15.36
N GLY A 27 -2.01 17.37 14.84
CA GLY A 27 -1.01 18.40 15.14
C GLY A 27 0.42 18.00 14.75
N GLY A 28 0.59 17.18 13.71
CA GLY A 28 1.88 16.67 13.28
C GLY A 28 2.49 15.61 14.21
N GLN A 29 1.77 15.18 15.25
CA GLN A 29 2.27 14.18 16.20
C GLN A 29 2.05 12.76 15.67
N PRO A 30 3.00 11.84 15.89
CA PRO A 30 2.83 10.44 15.57
C PRO A 30 1.65 9.80 16.30
N PHE A 31 0.92 8.92 15.60
CA PHE A 31 -0.22 8.20 16.17
C PHE A 31 -0.30 6.78 15.62
N VAL A 32 -0.94 5.89 16.37
CA VAL A 32 -1.25 4.53 15.93
C VAL A 32 -2.61 4.51 15.23
N LEU A 33 -2.64 3.95 14.02
CA LEU A 33 -3.87 3.75 13.28
C LEU A 33 -4.43 2.37 13.59
N THR A 34 -5.60 2.30 14.23
CA THR A 34 -6.26 1.02 14.52
C THR A 34 -7.74 1.05 14.14
N GLY A 35 -8.29 -0.07 13.71
CA GLY A 35 -9.71 -0.12 13.38
C GLY A 35 -10.22 -1.45 12.84
N ASN A 36 -11.54 -1.52 12.77
CA ASN A 36 -12.27 -2.47 11.93
C ASN A 36 -12.53 -1.76 10.60
N TYR A 37 -11.67 -2.01 9.60
CA TYR A 37 -11.70 -1.26 8.36
C TYR A 37 -12.83 -1.72 7.45
N PRO A 38 -13.60 -0.79 6.85
CA PRO A 38 -14.60 -1.15 5.85
C PRO A 38 -13.95 -1.87 4.67
N TYR A 39 -14.49 -3.03 4.29
CA TYR A 39 -13.86 -3.91 3.29
C TYR A 39 -13.69 -3.25 1.93
N ASN A 40 -14.66 -2.46 1.51
CA ASN A 40 -14.68 -1.79 0.20
C ASN A 40 -13.63 -0.67 0.04
N ILE A 41 -13.11 -0.12 1.14
CA ILE A 41 -12.14 0.99 1.10
C ILE A 41 -10.82 0.68 1.83
N SER A 42 -10.62 -0.52 2.36
CA SER A 42 -9.44 -0.89 3.14
C SER A 42 -8.13 -0.59 2.38
N SER A 43 -8.06 -0.92 1.09
CA SER A 43 -6.90 -0.60 0.25
C SER A 43 -6.64 0.90 0.13
N GLN A 44 -7.69 1.73 0.05
CA GLN A 44 -7.57 3.18 -0.03
C GLN A 44 -7.06 3.76 1.29
N ILE A 45 -7.52 3.22 2.42
CA ILE A 45 -7.03 3.57 3.76
C ILE A 45 -5.53 3.29 3.87
N PHE A 46 -5.05 2.15 3.38
CA PHE A 46 -3.62 1.82 3.41
C PHE A 46 -2.79 2.68 2.45
N PHE A 47 -3.33 3.07 1.30
CA PHE A 47 -2.66 4.04 0.44
C PHE A 47 -2.55 5.40 1.11
N LYS A 48 -3.62 5.86 1.78
CA LYS A 48 -3.55 7.08 2.58
C LYS A 48 -2.56 6.97 3.74
N MET A 49 -2.50 5.82 4.42
CA MET A 49 -1.49 5.56 5.44
C MET A 49 -0.06 5.74 4.90
N LEU A 50 0.22 5.27 3.69
CA LEU A 50 1.53 5.46 3.04
C LEU A 50 1.85 6.94 2.77
N ASP A 51 0.85 7.74 2.43
CA ASP A 51 1.05 9.19 2.22
C ASP A 51 1.36 9.92 3.55
N TYR A 52 1.02 9.32 4.72
CA TYR A 52 1.30 9.82 6.08
C TYR A 52 2.21 8.87 6.89
N LYS A 53 3.04 8.09 6.22
CA LYS A 53 3.88 7.04 6.84
C LYS A 53 4.78 7.54 7.98
N ASP A 54 5.18 8.80 7.91
CA ASP A 54 6.08 9.40 8.92
C ASP A 54 5.34 9.77 10.22
N LEU A 55 4.00 9.86 10.18
CA LEU A 55 3.15 10.06 11.34
C LEU A 55 2.55 8.76 11.88
N ILE A 56 2.60 7.66 11.12
CA ILE A 56 1.94 6.40 11.48
C ILE A 56 2.98 5.30 11.70
N PRO A 57 3.59 5.21 12.90
CA PRO A 57 4.59 4.19 13.20
C PRO A 57 4.00 2.77 13.25
N CYS A 58 2.72 2.64 13.53
CA CYS A 58 2.03 1.36 13.60
C CYS A 58 0.60 1.49 13.10
N CYS A 59 0.19 0.50 12.29
CA CYS A 59 -1.19 0.33 11.88
C CYS A 59 -1.62 -1.11 12.17
N THR A 60 -2.76 -1.28 12.79
CA THR A 60 -3.33 -2.60 13.06
C THR A 60 -4.83 -2.58 12.86
N GLY A 61 -5.40 -3.72 12.54
CA GLY A 61 -6.85 -3.82 12.44
C GLY A 61 -7.33 -4.99 11.62
N MET A 62 -8.65 -5.07 11.52
CA MET A 62 -9.34 -6.14 10.86
C MET A 62 -9.76 -5.74 9.44
N ILE A 63 -9.49 -6.64 8.49
CA ILE A 63 -9.82 -6.51 7.06
C ILE A 63 -10.30 -7.86 6.51
N GLN A 64 -10.71 -7.90 5.25
CA GLN A 64 -10.96 -9.18 4.57
C GLN A 64 -9.72 -10.06 4.58
N LYS A 65 -9.87 -11.35 4.85
CA LYS A 65 -8.78 -12.32 4.91
C LYS A 65 -7.94 -12.33 3.62
N GLU A 66 -8.59 -12.33 2.45
CA GLU A 66 -7.89 -12.31 1.17
C GLU A 66 -6.99 -11.07 0.99
N VAL A 67 -7.44 -9.91 1.46
CA VAL A 67 -6.65 -8.66 1.42
C VAL A 67 -5.48 -8.74 2.38
N ALA A 68 -5.69 -9.29 3.58
CA ALA A 68 -4.64 -9.50 4.57
C ALA A 68 -3.55 -10.46 4.05
N GLU A 69 -3.94 -11.58 3.45
CA GLU A 69 -3.03 -12.55 2.83
C GLU A 69 -2.23 -11.91 1.69
N ARG A 70 -2.88 -11.07 0.89
CA ARG A 70 -2.22 -10.33 -0.20
C ARG A 70 -1.19 -9.33 0.33
N ILE A 71 -1.53 -8.58 1.38
CA ILE A 71 -0.61 -7.59 1.98
C ILE A 71 0.60 -8.29 2.62
N ALA A 72 0.39 -9.42 3.28
CA ALA A 72 1.43 -10.20 3.96
C ALA A 72 2.23 -11.13 3.00
N ALA A 73 1.78 -11.27 1.75
CA ALA A 73 2.42 -12.17 0.78
C ALA A 73 3.86 -11.75 0.47
N GLY A 74 4.76 -12.72 0.39
CA GLY A 74 6.13 -12.54 -0.07
C GLY A 74 6.28 -12.64 -1.60
N PRO A 75 7.42 -12.22 -2.13
CA PRO A 75 7.76 -12.38 -3.55
C PRO A 75 7.62 -13.82 -4.03
N GLY A 76 7.25 -14.03 -5.30
CA GLY A 76 7.08 -15.37 -5.90
C GLY A 76 5.69 -15.98 -5.69
N SER A 77 4.89 -15.52 -4.74
CA SER A 77 3.53 -16.02 -4.53
C SER A 77 2.53 -15.43 -5.54
N LYS A 78 1.42 -16.17 -5.79
CA LYS A 78 0.34 -15.67 -6.65
C LYS A 78 -0.39 -14.45 -6.08
N THR A 79 -0.40 -14.32 -4.77
CA THR A 79 -1.07 -13.24 -4.04
C THR A 79 -0.21 -11.98 -3.91
N TYR A 80 1.11 -12.10 -4.09
CA TYR A 80 2.02 -10.95 -4.09
C TYR A 80 1.66 -9.94 -5.19
N GLY A 81 1.47 -8.70 -4.83
CA GLY A 81 0.96 -7.69 -5.75
C GLY A 81 1.24 -6.25 -5.30
N ILE A 82 0.54 -5.30 -5.89
CA ILE A 82 0.76 -3.87 -5.66
C ILE A 82 0.73 -3.52 -4.17
N LEU A 83 -0.27 -4.01 -3.42
CA LEU A 83 -0.36 -3.74 -1.98
C LEU A 83 0.81 -4.34 -1.19
N SER A 84 1.22 -5.57 -1.53
CA SER A 84 2.37 -6.21 -0.89
C SER A 84 3.62 -5.35 -1.08
N VAL A 85 3.95 -4.98 -2.32
CA VAL A 85 5.17 -4.22 -2.65
C VAL A 85 5.15 -2.84 -1.99
N LEU A 86 4.07 -2.08 -2.16
CA LEU A 86 4.02 -0.70 -1.69
C LEU A 86 4.00 -0.60 -0.16
N LEU A 87 3.31 -1.51 0.53
CA LEU A 87 3.26 -1.51 1.99
C LEU A 87 4.55 -2.06 2.61
N GLN A 88 5.07 -3.19 2.09
CA GLN A 88 6.28 -3.80 2.63
C GLN A 88 7.55 -2.99 2.35
N ALA A 89 7.53 -2.06 1.39
CA ALA A 89 8.61 -1.10 1.22
C ALA A 89 8.86 -0.26 2.49
N TRP A 90 7.81 0.02 3.27
CA TRP A 90 7.85 0.92 4.42
C TRP A 90 7.46 0.28 5.75
N TYR A 91 6.81 -0.87 5.72
CA TYR A 91 6.26 -1.54 6.89
C TYR A 91 6.63 -3.02 6.91
N SER A 92 6.97 -3.52 8.08
CA SER A 92 6.95 -4.96 8.36
C SER A 92 5.51 -5.38 8.60
N VAL A 93 5.06 -6.42 7.91
CA VAL A 93 3.67 -6.88 7.94
C VAL A 93 3.57 -8.21 8.68
N GLU A 94 2.69 -8.28 9.65
CA GLU A 94 2.38 -9.48 10.40
C GLU A 94 0.91 -9.85 10.23
N TYR A 95 0.65 -11.06 9.77
CA TYR A 95 -0.68 -11.67 9.80
C TYR A 95 -0.89 -12.28 11.18
N LEU A 96 -1.73 -11.66 12.01
CA LEU A 96 -1.86 -12.09 13.40
C LEU A 96 -2.76 -13.31 13.54
N PHE A 97 -4.00 -13.21 13.07
CA PHE A 97 -4.98 -14.31 13.12
C PHE A 97 -6.16 -14.09 12.18
N THR A 98 -6.83 -15.20 11.87
CA THR A 98 -8.09 -15.20 11.12
C THR A 98 -9.27 -15.05 12.06
N VAL A 99 -10.30 -14.28 11.64
CA VAL A 99 -11.59 -14.13 12.31
C VAL A 99 -12.66 -14.78 11.42
N HIS A 100 -13.36 -15.76 11.96
CA HIS A 100 -14.40 -16.49 11.22
C HIS A 100 -15.69 -15.69 11.13
N GLU A 101 -16.43 -15.87 10.06
CA GLU A 101 -17.67 -15.15 9.74
C GLU A 101 -18.77 -15.31 10.80
N HIS A 102 -18.83 -16.46 11.47
CA HIS A 102 -19.87 -16.76 12.48
C HIS A 102 -19.74 -15.96 13.79
N VAL A 103 -18.64 -15.27 14.02
CA VAL A 103 -18.48 -14.40 15.21
C VAL A 103 -19.16 -13.04 15.05
N PHE A 104 -19.64 -12.73 13.85
CA PHE A 104 -20.31 -11.46 13.54
C PHE A 104 -21.83 -11.63 13.50
N ASN A 105 -22.54 -10.56 13.82
CA ASN A 105 -23.99 -10.50 13.68
C ASN A 105 -24.40 -9.17 12.99
N PRO A 106 -24.91 -9.22 11.75
CA PRO A 106 -25.02 -10.38 10.86
C PRO A 106 -23.66 -10.87 10.35
N PRO A 107 -23.54 -12.18 10.02
CA PRO A 107 -22.27 -12.71 9.52
C PRO A 107 -21.97 -12.20 8.11
N PRO A 108 -20.71 -11.76 7.85
CA PRO A 108 -20.27 -11.40 6.51
C PRO A 108 -20.14 -12.64 5.61
N LYS A 109 -20.10 -12.44 4.29
CA LYS A 109 -19.94 -13.54 3.32
C LYS A 109 -18.50 -14.07 3.24
N VAL A 110 -17.54 -13.42 3.88
CA VAL A 110 -16.12 -13.72 3.80
C VAL A 110 -15.48 -13.68 5.17
N LYS A 111 -14.40 -14.45 5.35
CA LYS A 111 -13.58 -14.40 6.57
C LYS A 111 -12.83 -13.08 6.66
N SER A 112 -12.55 -12.68 7.88
CA SER A 112 -11.71 -11.54 8.18
C SER A 112 -10.35 -12.01 8.70
N ALA A 113 -9.41 -11.09 8.75
CA ALA A 113 -8.13 -11.31 9.43
C ALA A 113 -7.67 -10.02 10.09
N VAL A 114 -6.91 -10.17 11.16
CA VAL A 114 -6.23 -9.06 11.82
C VAL A 114 -4.78 -9.06 11.40
N ILE A 115 -4.31 -7.89 10.96
CA ILE A 115 -2.91 -7.65 10.60
C ILE A 115 -2.32 -6.54 11.47
N ARG A 116 -1.01 -6.56 11.59
CA ARG A 116 -0.22 -5.47 12.16
C ARG A 116 0.86 -5.06 11.15
N MET A 117 1.01 -3.79 10.95
CA MET A 117 2.03 -3.18 10.12
C MET A 117 2.82 -2.19 10.97
N THR A 118 4.11 -2.42 11.14
CA THR A 118 5.01 -1.57 11.92
C THR A 118 6.04 -0.96 10.99
N ARG A 119 6.32 0.35 11.13
CA ARG A 119 7.36 1.01 10.33
C ARG A 119 8.66 0.21 10.41
N ASN A 120 9.23 -0.10 9.26
CA ASN A 120 10.54 -0.74 9.16
C ASN A 120 11.67 0.31 9.15
N ALA A 121 12.91 -0.14 9.01
CA ALA A 121 14.09 0.74 9.03
C ALA A 121 14.29 1.54 7.73
N THR A 122 13.42 1.36 6.71
CA THR A 122 13.55 2.06 5.43
C THR A 122 13.20 3.55 5.62
N THR A 123 14.17 4.41 5.40
CA THR A 123 14.01 5.87 5.41
C THR A 123 14.02 6.45 4.00
N ASP A 124 14.68 5.76 3.06
CA ASP A 124 14.78 6.14 1.65
C ASP A 124 14.78 4.87 0.78
N LEU A 125 14.10 4.91 -0.35
CA LEU A 125 14.09 3.83 -1.34
C LEU A 125 15.25 3.92 -2.36
N GLY A 126 16.10 4.96 -2.28
CA GLY A 126 17.13 5.24 -3.29
C GLY A 126 16.56 5.69 -4.64
N CYS A 127 15.29 6.04 -4.69
CA CYS A 127 14.61 6.52 -5.90
C CYS A 127 13.41 7.43 -5.55
N ASP A 128 12.89 8.15 -6.54
CA ASP A 128 11.67 8.94 -6.38
C ASP A 128 10.48 8.03 -6.03
N GLU A 129 9.80 8.32 -4.92
CA GLU A 129 8.68 7.50 -4.42
C GLU A 129 7.48 7.48 -5.37
N ARG A 130 7.22 8.57 -6.10
CA ARG A 130 6.13 8.65 -7.07
C ARG A 130 6.42 7.75 -8.27
N LEU A 131 7.67 7.79 -8.74
CA LEU A 131 8.14 6.92 -9.80
C LEU A 131 8.08 5.45 -9.37
N PHE A 132 8.55 5.12 -8.16
CA PHE A 132 8.43 3.77 -7.59
C PHE A 132 6.97 3.28 -7.61
N LYS A 133 6.05 4.08 -7.07
CA LYS A 133 4.60 3.77 -7.06
C LYS A 133 4.03 3.59 -8.47
N GLN A 134 4.46 4.41 -9.44
CA GLN A 134 4.05 4.32 -10.84
C GLN A 134 4.55 3.03 -11.49
N VAL A 135 5.84 2.72 -11.33
CA VAL A 135 6.46 1.48 -11.85
C VAL A 135 5.73 0.25 -11.31
N VAL A 136 5.55 0.16 -9.98
CA VAL A 136 4.85 -0.96 -9.35
C VAL A 136 3.43 -1.11 -9.88
N LYS A 137 2.64 -0.03 -9.93
CA LYS A 137 1.27 -0.09 -10.44
C LYS A 137 1.22 -0.50 -11.90
N THR A 138 2.07 0.07 -12.74
CA THR A 138 2.07 -0.20 -14.19
C THR A 138 2.46 -1.64 -14.49
N THR A 139 3.48 -2.16 -13.83
CA THR A 139 3.99 -3.51 -14.07
C THR A 139 3.05 -4.59 -13.53
N PHE A 140 2.56 -4.45 -12.31
CA PHE A 140 1.64 -5.41 -11.69
C PHE A 140 0.24 -5.42 -12.32
N ASN A 141 -0.24 -4.31 -12.85
CA ASN A 141 -1.51 -4.28 -13.58
C ASN A 141 -1.46 -5.07 -14.91
N GLN A 142 -0.26 -5.32 -15.44
CA GLN A 142 -0.05 -6.09 -16.66
C GLN A 142 0.59 -7.46 -16.38
N ARG A 143 0.20 -8.11 -15.32
CA ARG A 143 0.80 -9.34 -14.77
C ARG A 143 0.98 -10.50 -15.77
N ARG A 144 0.21 -10.52 -16.85
CA ARG A 144 0.34 -11.54 -17.92
C ARG A 144 1.38 -11.19 -18.97
N LYS A 145 1.88 -9.95 -18.99
CA LYS A 145 2.91 -9.50 -19.92
C LYS A 145 4.30 -9.67 -19.31
N VAL A 146 5.28 -9.88 -20.18
CA VAL A 146 6.69 -9.83 -19.80
C VAL A 146 6.99 -8.43 -19.23
N LEU A 147 7.76 -8.37 -18.14
CA LEU A 147 8.04 -7.12 -17.42
C LEU A 147 8.58 -6.02 -18.35
N ARG A 148 9.51 -6.40 -19.25
CA ARG A 148 10.04 -5.51 -20.29
C ARG A 148 8.96 -4.79 -21.10
N ASN A 149 7.85 -5.47 -21.39
CA ASN A 149 6.75 -4.87 -22.16
C ASN A 149 5.82 -4.03 -21.29
N SER A 150 5.65 -4.41 -20.02
CA SER A 150 4.76 -3.69 -19.11
C SER A 150 5.35 -2.38 -18.57
N ILE A 151 6.69 -2.24 -18.55
CA ILE A 151 7.36 -1.03 -18.09
C ILE A 151 7.48 0.06 -19.18
N ARG A 152 7.36 -0.30 -20.46
CA ARG A 152 7.53 0.65 -21.57
C ARG A 152 6.77 1.98 -21.44
N PRO A 153 5.52 2.03 -20.97
CA PRO A 153 4.82 3.30 -20.80
C PRO A 153 5.53 4.23 -19.80
N VAL A 154 6.11 3.68 -18.73
CA VAL A 154 6.85 4.48 -17.73
C VAL A 154 8.13 5.05 -18.34
N LEU A 155 8.83 4.26 -19.15
CA LEU A 155 10.05 4.72 -19.84
C LEU A 155 9.71 5.80 -20.87
N ALA A 156 8.65 5.62 -21.65
CA ALA A 156 8.19 6.63 -22.60
C ALA A 156 7.82 7.96 -21.94
N ASP A 157 7.15 7.92 -20.78
CA ASP A 157 6.84 9.12 -19.99
C ASP A 157 8.12 9.82 -19.50
N ALA A 158 9.11 9.03 -19.06
CA ALA A 158 10.40 9.56 -18.62
C ALA A 158 11.18 10.24 -19.76
N ASP A 159 11.19 9.61 -20.94
CA ASP A 159 11.83 10.15 -22.15
C ASP A 159 11.16 11.45 -22.61
N HIS A 160 9.82 11.47 -22.62
CA HIS A 160 9.08 12.67 -22.96
C HIS A 160 9.35 13.85 -22.00
N LYS A 161 9.44 13.58 -20.71
CA LYS A 161 9.82 14.60 -19.71
C LYS A 161 11.24 15.09 -19.93
N ALA A 162 12.18 14.17 -20.19
CA ALA A 162 13.57 14.55 -20.48
C ALA A 162 13.66 15.47 -21.71
N GLN A 163 12.92 15.18 -22.78
CA GLN A 163 12.84 16.03 -23.96
C GLN A 163 12.27 17.42 -23.67
N GLN A 164 11.20 17.50 -22.87
CA GLN A 164 10.63 18.80 -22.45
C GLN A 164 11.60 19.65 -21.64
N GLU A 165 12.50 19.01 -20.88
CA GLU A 165 13.54 19.64 -20.08
C GLU A 165 14.84 19.89 -20.90
N GLY A 166 14.83 19.65 -22.20
CA GLY A 166 16.00 19.83 -23.09
C GLY A 166 17.12 18.78 -22.89
N ARG A 167 16.81 17.66 -22.22
CA ARG A 167 17.73 16.53 -22.04
C ARG A 167 17.50 15.48 -23.11
N GLN A 168 18.57 14.79 -23.51
CA GLN A 168 18.42 13.64 -24.42
C GLN A 168 17.79 12.45 -23.69
N PRO A 169 16.82 11.72 -24.32
CA PRO A 169 16.32 10.46 -23.82
C PRO A 169 17.45 9.46 -23.59
N LYS A 170 17.34 8.65 -22.56
CA LYS A 170 18.31 7.58 -22.28
C LYS A 170 18.04 6.37 -23.18
N ASP A 171 19.09 5.69 -23.62
CA ASP A 171 18.95 4.36 -24.22
C ASP A 171 18.60 3.34 -23.12
N HIS A 172 17.43 2.76 -23.22
CA HIS A 172 16.92 1.75 -22.27
C HIS A 172 17.21 0.31 -22.71
N THR A 173 17.93 0.11 -23.82
CA THR A 173 18.15 -1.21 -24.43
C THR A 173 18.92 -2.14 -23.48
N GLU A 174 19.98 -1.64 -22.87
CA GLU A 174 20.78 -2.41 -21.90
C GLU A 174 19.95 -2.72 -20.65
N PHE A 175 19.23 -1.74 -20.11
CA PHE A 175 18.34 -1.93 -18.96
C PHE A 175 17.22 -2.96 -19.24
N LEU A 176 16.72 -3.00 -20.46
CA LEU A 176 15.70 -3.95 -20.90
C LEU A 176 16.27 -5.28 -21.39
N SER A 177 17.58 -5.52 -21.24
CA SER A 177 18.24 -6.75 -21.66
C SER A 177 17.71 -7.97 -20.91
N ALA A 178 17.88 -9.14 -21.53
CA ALA A 178 17.46 -10.42 -20.94
C ALA A 178 18.16 -10.73 -19.61
N GLU A 179 19.38 -10.20 -19.39
CA GLU A 179 20.14 -10.41 -18.17
C GLU A 179 19.48 -9.77 -16.93
N ILE A 180 18.85 -8.61 -17.10
CA ILE A 180 18.18 -7.91 -16.00
C ILE A 180 16.75 -8.44 -15.80
N PHE A 181 16.02 -8.71 -16.87
CA PHE A 181 14.61 -9.10 -16.83
C PHE A 181 14.35 -10.56 -17.19
N GLY A 182 15.36 -11.33 -17.59
CA GLY A 182 15.22 -12.72 -18.03
C GLY A 182 15.36 -13.76 -16.91
N ARG A 183 15.79 -13.38 -15.71
CA ARG A 183 15.78 -14.29 -14.57
C ARG A 183 14.37 -14.40 -14.04
N ARG A 184 13.70 -15.53 -14.31
CA ARG A 184 12.54 -15.92 -13.51
C ARG A 184 13.06 -16.15 -12.10
N PRO A 185 12.45 -15.58 -11.05
CA PRO A 185 12.71 -16.06 -9.71
C PRO A 185 12.31 -17.53 -9.69
N GLU A 186 13.22 -18.40 -9.31
CA GLU A 186 12.99 -19.81 -9.00
C GLU A 186 12.01 -19.93 -7.84
#